data_3e964946eb668b666f1014d751f2cfd2
#
_entry.id   3e964946eb668b666f1014d751f2cfd2
#
_cell.length_a   1.000
_cell.length_b   1.000
_cell.length_c   1.000
_cell.angle_alpha   90.00
_cell.angle_beta   90.00
_cell.angle_gamma   90.00
#
_symmetry.space_group_name_H-M   'P 1'
#
loop_
_entity.id
_entity.type
_entity.pdbx_description
1 polymer ?
#
loop_
_entity_poly.entity_id
_entity_poly.type
_entity_poly.pdbx_seq_one_letter_code
_entity_poly.pdbx_strand_id
1 'polypeptide(L)'
;MKRAVAALAVLLLVPAGPSPLCAQGPKQVKVIFEFRQSDTQSRDAVQGSGRVIITERGSARPSGRVGVESSERKVTRTTGIFTVVQDGGESTLMVASQVPYPQVAYYRDYLTGAGYLATGVAFKDVGTSLKVRATVLPGNQVRVRMTPTISWFADDRSGVTEVNAASTELIVPNGRPIVMGGATAQLSELTRQILGFAASQSGSETLMTLTATVLE
;
A
#
# COMPACT_ATOMS: atom_id res chain seq x y z
N MET A 1 -64.07 -51.76 61.61
CA MET A 1 -64.37 -50.66 60.72
C MET A 1 -63.14 -49.74 60.61
N LYS A 2 -62.27 -49.92 59.62
CA LYS A 2 -61.07 -49.08 59.39
C LYS A 2 -61.16 -48.55 57.97
N ARG A 3 -61.36 -47.23 57.84
CA ARG A 3 -61.41 -46.53 56.59
C ARG A 3 -59.97 -46.17 56.15
N ALA A 4 -59.48 -46.71 55.03
CA ALA A 4 -58.23 -46.30 54.39
C ALA A 4 -58.49 -45.08 53.53
N VAL A 5 -57.79 -43.98 53.80
CA VAL A 5 -57.73 -42.80 52.94
C VAL A 5 -56.56 -42.95 52.00
N ALA A 6 -56.83 -43.08 50.74
CA ALA A 6 -55.77 -43.08 49.65
C ALA A 6 -55.47 -41.62 49.27
N ALA A 7 -54.26 -41.18 49.52
CA ALA A 7 -53.76 -39.88 49.04
C ALA A 7 -53.25 -39.98 47.63
N LEU A 8 -53.92 -39.28 46.72
CA LEU A 8 -53.55 -39.19 45.29
C LEU A 8 -52.50 -38.07 45.12
N ALA A 9 -51.28 -38.44 44.91
CA ALA A 9 -50.22 -37.47 44.59
C ALA A 9 -50.24 -37.16 43.06
N VAL A 10 -50.71 -35.94 42.74
CA VAL A 10 -50.66 -35.42 41.36
C VAL A 10 -49.25 -34.85 41.10
N LEU A 11 -48.46 -35.55 40.28
CA LEU A 11 -47.13 -35.09 39.85
C LEU A 11 -47.32 -34.08 38.72
N LEU A 12 -47.14 -32.78 38.98
CA LEU A 12 -47.16 -31.70 37.98
C LEU A 12 -45.87 -31.79 37.14
N LEU A 13 -45.99 -32.36 35.93
CA LEU A 13 -44.94 -32.35 34.91
C LEU A 13 -44.93 -30.95 34.28
N VAL A 14 -43.95 -30.09 34.71
CA VAL A 14 -43.70 -28.79 34.05
C VAL A 14 -42.96 -29.03 32.74
N PRO A 15 -43.54 -28.69 31.58
CA PRO A 15 -42.78 -28.77 30.34
C PRO A 15 -41.65 -27.74 30.35
N ALA A 16 -40.39 -28.19 30.27
CA ALA A 16 -39.24 -27.32 30.03
C ALA A 16 -39.40 -26.72 28.62
N GLY A 17 -39.84 -25.46 28.56
CA GLY A 17 -39.90 -24.73 27.30
C GLY A 17 -38.52 -24.63 26.66
N PRO A 18 -38.43 -24.63 25.32
CA PRO A 18 -37.16 -24.46 24.64
C PRO A 18 -36.55 -23.11 25.04
N SER A 19 -35.36 -23.16 25.66
CA SER A 19 -34.57 -21.96 25.92
C SER A 19 -34.35 -21.25 24.60
N PRO A 20 -34.58 -19.93 24.48
CA PRO A 20 -34.24 -19.21 23.27
C PRO A 20 -32.71 -19.33 23.09
N LEU A 21 -32.27 -20.16 22.13
CA LEU A 21 -30.94 -20.06 21.61
C LEU A 21 -30.87 -18.67 20.99
N CYS A 22 -30.27 -17.71 21.69
CA CYS A 22 -29.80 -16.48 21.08
C CYS A 22 -28.79 -16.90 20.03
N ALA A 23 -29.24 -17.01 18.79
CA ALA A 23 -28.35 -17.11 17.64
C ALA A 23 -27.55 -15.81 17.61
N GLN A 24 -26.36 -15.81 18.25
CA GLN A 24 -25.39 -14.75 18.03
C GLN A 24 -25.11 -14.78 16.52
N GLY A 25 -25.46 -13.68 15.86
CA GLY A 25 -25.15 -13.52 14.44
C GLY A 25 -23.65 -13.76 14.21
N PRO A 26 -23.25 -14.18 13.02
CA PRO A 26 -21.86 -14.42 12.74
C PRO A 26 -21.05 -13.16 13.01
N LYS A 27 -19.99 -13.29 13.79
CA LYS A 27 -19.09 -12.17 14.12
C LYS A 27 -18.54 -11.57 12.83
N GLN A 28 -18.40 -10.27 12.83
CA GLN A 28 -17.80 -9.53 11.73
C GLN A 28 -16.43 -8.99 12.15
N VAL A 29 -15.53 -8.89 11.20
CA VAL A 29 -14.18 -8.36 11.41
C VAL A 29 -13.95 -7.20 10.47
N LYS A 30 -13.68 -6.02 11.02
CA LYS A 30 -13.19 -4.88 10.27
C LYS A 30 -11.69 -5.01 10.10
N VAL A 31 -11.22 -5.06 8.87
CA VAL A 31 -9.80 -5.15 8.51
C VAL A 31 -9.40 -3.84 7.87
N ILE A 32 -8.40 -3.18 8.44
CA ILE A 32 -7.82 -1.93 7.96
C ILE A 32 -6.39 -2.23 7.53
N PHE A 33 -6.07 -1.89 6.29
CA PHE A 33 -4.73 -1.94 5.75
C PHE A 33 -4.26 -0.53 5.44
N GLU A 34 -3.10 -0.16 5.97
CA GLU A 34 -2.47 1.13 5.74
C GLU A 34 -1.10 0.93 5.10
N PHE A 35 -0.89 1.68 4.04
CA PHE A 35 0.36 1.75 3.31
C PHE A 35 0.94 3.15 3.46
N ARG A 36 2.18 3.24 3.92
CA ARG A 36 2.91 4.49 4.02
C ARG A 36 4.20 4.38 3.23
N GLN A 37 4.40 5.31 2.33
CA GLN A 37 5.65 5.50 1.61
C GLN A 37 6.20 6.88 1.94
N SER A 38 7.49 6.92 2.24
CA SER A 38 8.22 8.17 2.49
C SER A 38 9.42 8.21 1.56
N ASP A 39 9.41 9.16 0.64
CA ASP A 39 10.50 9.41 -0.29
C ASP A 39 11.26 10.65 0.18
N THR A 40 12.57 10.51 0.37
CA THR A 40 13.46 11.60 0.75
C THR A 40 14.49 11.78 -0.36
N GLN A 41 14.65 13.00 -0.82
CA GLN A 41 15.66 13.38 -1.79
C GLN A 41 16.44 14.58 -1.27
N SER A 42 17.74 14.45 -1.16
CA SER A 42 18.64 15.55 -0.84
C SER A 42 19.63 15.76 -1.98
N ARG A 43 19.95 17.02 -2.22
CA ARG A 43 20.93 17.41 -3.21
C ARG A 43 21.77 18.56 -2.66
N ASP A 44 23.08 18.34 -2.63
CA ASP A 44 24.06 19.33 -2.29
C ASP A 44 24.98 19.58 -3.48
N ALA A 45 25.13 20.82 -3.89
CA ALA A 45 25.98 21.18 -5.01
C ALA A 45 26.84 22.40 -4.66
N VAL A 46 28.10 22.32 -5.00
CA VAL A 46 29.02 23.46 -4.95
C VAL A 46 29.55 23.68 -6.35
N GLN A 47 29.31 24.87 -6.87
CA GLN A 47 29.78 25.28 -8.20
C GLN A 47 30.66 26.50 -8.08
N GLY A 48 31.87 26.42 -8.65
CA GLY A 48 32.73 27.55 -8.82
C GLY A 48 32.74 28.02 -10.27
N SER A 49 32.61 29.30 -10.52
CA SER A 49 32.87 29.92 -11.82
C SER A 49 33.94 30.97 -11.73
N GLY A 50 34.96 30.89 -12.56
CA GLY A 50 36.04 31.88 -12.64
C GLY A 50 36.10 32.49 -14.04
N ARG A 51 36.27 33.81 -14.09
CA ARG A 51 36.53 34.53 -15.35
C ARG A 51 37.76 35.43 -15.13
N VAL A 52 38.68 35.36 -16.08
CA VAL A 52 39.81 36.31 -16.16
C VAL A 52 39.55 37.24 -17.33
N ILE A 53 39.40 38.53 -17.04
CA ILE A 53 39.25 39.55 -18.08
C ILE A 53 40.64 40.17 -18.28
N ILE A 54 41.17 39.97 -19.44
CA ILE A 54 42.42 40.61 -19.86
C ILE A 54 42.06 41.88 -20.64
N THR A 55 42.48 43.04 -20.10
CA THR A 55 42.22 44.31 -20.73
C THR A 55 43.29 44.60 -21.81
N GLU A 56 42.99 45.42 -22.82
CA GLU A 56 43.92 45.82 -23.88
C GLU A 56 45.24 46.42 -23.37
N ARG A 57 45.31 46.88 -22.13
CA ARG A 57 46.51 47.35 -21.46
C ARG A 57 47.28 46.25 -20.70
N GLY A 58 46.93 44.96 -20.92
CA GLY A 58 47.64 43.83 -20.31
C GLY A 58 47.34 43.58 -18.80
N SER A 59 46.39 44.29 -18.21
CA SER A 59 46.02 43.99 -16.83
C SER A 59 44.96 42.88 -16.78
N ALA A 60 45.19 41.86 -15.94
CA ALA A 60 44.29 40.77 -15.71
C ALA A 60 43.42 41.06 -14.45
N ARG A 61 42.07 41.01 -14.59
CA ARG A 61 41.16 41.11 -13.48
C ARG A 61 40.48 39.77 -13.28
N PRO A 62 40.89 39.00 -12.28
CA PRO A 62 40.19 37.77 -11.94
C PRO A 62 38.86 38.07 -11.27
N SER A 63 37.82 37.42 -11.64
CA SER A 63 36.54 37.39 -10.92
C SER A 63 36.08 35.94 -10.79
N GLY A 64 35.66 35.58 -9.60
CA GLY A 64 35.13 34.24 -9.33
C GLY A 64 33.84 34.36 -8.54
N ARG A 65 32.96 33.38 -8.73
CA ARG A 65 31.76 33.17 -7.91
C ARG A 65 31.75 31.73 -7.46
N VAL A 66 31.39 31.54 -6.19
CA VAL A 66 31.10 30.23 -5.62
C VAL A 66 29.61 30.22 -5.31
N GLY A 67 28.89 29.28 -5.88
CA GLY A 67 27.50 29.00 -5.59
C GLY A 67 27.44 27.74 -4.73
N VAL A 68 26.68 27.77 -3.65
CA VAL A 68 26.34 26.61 -2.83
C VAL A 68 24.84 26.45 -2.88
N GLU A 69 24.39 25.26 -3.28
CA GLU A 69 22.98 24.89 -3.32
C GLU A 69 22.80 23.66 -2.45
N SER A 70 21.89 23.74 -1.51
CA SER A 70 21.44 22.60 -0.71
C SER A 70 19.93 22.56 -0.73
N SER A 71 19.37 21.43 -1.13
CA SER A 71 17.93 21.22 -1.16
C SER A 71 17.58 19.84 -0.60
N GLU A 72 16.54 19.81 0.24
CA GLU A 72 15.95 18.58 0.75
C GLU A 72 14.47 18.58 0.44
N ARG A 73 13.99 17.47 -0.11
CA ARG A 73 12.57 17.23 -0.37
C ARG A 73 12.17 15.92 0.26
N LYS A 74 11.13 15.97 1.09
CA LYS A 74 10.51 14.78 1.67
C LYS A 74 9.04 14.73 1.26
N VAL A 75 8.63 13.61 0.68
CA VAL A 75 7.24 13.35 0.29
C VAL A 75 6.78 12.11 1.04
N THR A 76 5.69 12.24 1.79
CA THR A 76 5.07 11.11 2.46
C THR A 76 3.68 10.89 1.89
N ARG A 77 3.43 9.65 1.43
CA ARG A 77 2.12 9.20 0.95
C ARG A 77 1.58 8.18 1.94
N THR A 78 0.32 8.34 2.31
CA THR A 78 -0.38 7.36 3.14
C THR A 78 -1.66 6.99 2.42
N THR A 79 -1.86 5.70 2.21
CA THR A 79 -3.08 5.16 1.60
C THR A 79 -3.65 4.11 2.54
N GLY A 80 -4.92 4.27 2.93
CA GLY A 80 -5.64 3.31 3.74
C GLY A 80 -6.81 2.72 2.98
N ILE A 81 -7.03 1.42 3.13
CA ILE A 81 -8.22 0.73 2.65
C ILE A 81 -8.75 -0.16 3.77
N PHE A 82 -10.06 -0.20 3.92
CA PHE A 82 -10.68 -1.06 4.91
C PHE A 82 -11.87 -1.81 4.32
N THR A 83 -12.13 -2.97 4.86
CA THR A 83 -13.33 -3.75 4.54
C THR A 83 -13.82 -4.47 5.79
N VAL A 84 -15.10 -4.87 5.76
CA VAL A 84 -15.70 -5.71 6.79
C VAL A 84 -15.93 -7.09 6.19
N VAL A 85 -15.51 -8.12 6.90
CA VAL A 85 -15.64 -9.50 6.49
C VAL A 85 -16.28 -10.32 7.60
N GLN A 86 -17.14 -11.25 7.25
CA GLN A 86 -17.73 -12.20 8.19
C GLN A 86 -16.66 -13.19 8.66
N ASP A 87 -16.74 -13.64 9.91
CA ASP A 87 -15.86 -14.67 10.47
C ASP A 87 -15.79 -15.93 9.57
N GLY A 88 -14.57 -16.28 9.15
CA GLY A 88 -14.30 -17.35 8.19
C GLY A 88 -14.59 -17.02 6.72
N GLY A 89 -15.21 -15.85 6.45
CA GLY A 89 -15.55 -15.39 5.10
C GLY A 89 -14.38 -14.74 4.37
N GLU A 90 -14.65 -14.36 3.11
CA GLU A 90 -13.70 -13.64 2.25
C GLU A 90 -14.37 -12.38 1.69
N SER A 91 -13.63 -11.27 1.64
CA SER A 91 -14.06 -10.01 1.04
C SER A 91 -13.00 -9.53 0.06
N THR A 92 -13.46 -8.95 -1.06
CA THR A 92 -12.60 -8.27 -2.02
C THR A 92 -13.14 -6.86 -2.23
N LEU A 93 -12.28 -5.87 -2.01
CA LEU A 93 -12.57 -4.47 -2.26
C LEU A 93 -11.55 -3.92 -3.25
N MET A 94 -12.02 -3.19 -4.26
CA MET A 94 -11.19 -2.54 -5.26
C MET A 94 -11.67 -1.10 -5.44
N VAL A 95 -10.73 -0.15 -5.35
CA VAL A 95 -10.94 1.26 -5.62
C VAL A 95 -9.88 1.68 -6.62
N ALA A 96 -10.23 1.76 -7.89
CA ALA A 96 -9.30 2.02 -8.97
C ALA A 96 -9.92 2.90 -10.05
N SER A 97 -9.07 3.60 -10.79
CA SER A 97 -9.41 4.31 -12.01
C SER A 97 -8.86 3.55 -13.21
N GLN A 98 -9.67 3.41 -14.26
CA GLN A 98 -9.21 2.83 -15.52
C GLN A 98 -8.47 3.87 -16.35
N VAL A 99 -7.25 3.56 -16.70
CA VAL A 99 -6.38 4.45 -17.46
C VAL A 99 -6.13 3.87 -18.83
N PRO A 100 -6.39 4.64 -19.91
CA PRO A 100 -6.12 4.18 -21.27
C PRO A 100 -4.61 4.11 -21.52
N TYR A 101 -4.17 2.98 -22.04
CA TYR A 101 -2.78 2.72 -22.42
C TYR A 101 -2.70 2.54 -23.93
N PRO A 102 -1.99 3.41 -24.67
CA PRO A 102 -1.80 3.21 -26.10
C PRO A 102 -0.93 1.98 -26.33
N GLN A 103 -1.40 1.10 -27.17
CA GLN A 103 -0.64 -0.05 -27.64
C GLN A 103 -0.32 0.14 -29.11
N VAL A 104 0.95 -0.11 -29.49
CA VAL A 104 1.40 -0.11 -30.88
C VAL A 104 2.01 -1.47 -31.14
N ALA A 105 1.45 -2.20 -32.09
CA ALA A 105 1.98 -3.46 -32.55
C ALA A 105 2.40 -3.35 -34.02
N TYR A 106 3.60 -3.84 -34.33
CA TYR A 106 4.10 -3.93 -35.68
C TYR A 106 3.89 -5.35 -36.21
N TYR A 107 3.16 -5.47 -37.30
CA TYR A 107 2.94 -6.73 -37.99
C TYR A 107 3.63 -6.71 -39.34
N ARG A 108 4.27 -7.81 -39.71
CA ARG A 108 4.86 -8.02 -41.02
C ARG A 108 4.16 -9.18 -41.71
N ASP A 109 3.67 -8.92 -42.90
CA ASP A 109 3.12 -9.95 -43.75
C ASP A 109 4.29 -10.75 -44.38
N TYR A 110 4.35 -12.02 -44.08
CA TYR A 110 5.42 -12.91 -44.56
C TYR A 110 5.33 -13.22 -46.05
N LEU A 111 4.16 -13.06 -46.68
CA LEU A 111 3.96 -13.34 -48.12
C LEU A 111 4.35 -12.14 -48.98
N THR A 112 3.99 -10.95 -48.54
CA THR A 112 4.22 -9.71 -49.32
C THR A 112 5.42 -8.91 -48.84
N GLY A 113 5.92 -9.19 -47.62
CA GLY A 113 6.98 -8.40 -46.98
C GLY A 113 6.49 -7.04 -46.47
N ALA A 114 5.22 -6.69 -46.67
CA ALA A 114 4.64 -5.43 -46.23
C ALA A 114 4.50 -5.40 -44.69
N GLY A 115 4.88 -4.26 -44.10
CA GLY A 115 4.67 -4.02 -42.68
C GLY A 115 3.53 -3.03 -42.43
N TYR A 116 2.75 -3.25 -41.38
CA TYR A 116 1.73 -2.31 -40.94
C TYR A 116 1.76 -2.15 -39.43
N LEU A 117 1.42 -0.93 -38.97
CA LEU A 117 1.26 -0.60 -37.57
C LEU A 117 -0.21 -0.73 -37.19
N ALA A 118 -0.49 -1.58 -36.21
CA ALA A 118 -1.79 -1.62 -35.56
C ALA A 118 -1.71 -0.81 -34.27
N THR A 119 -2.61 0.13 -34.09
CA THR A 119 -2.74 0.92 -32.88
C THR A 119 -4.00 0.50 -32.15
N GLY A 120 -3.91 0.32 -30.84
CA GLY A 120 -5.01 -0.02 -29.97
C GLY A 120 -4.91 0.73 -28.66
N VAL A 121 -5.94 0.64 -27.86
CA VAL A 121 -5.97 1.15 -26.49
C VAL A 121 -6.32 -0.01 -25.57
N ALA A 122 -5.42 -0.32 -24.61
CA ALA A 122 -5.72 -1.18 -23.48
C ALA A 122 -6.01 -0.32 -22.25
N PHE A 123 -6.89 -0.80 -21.38
CA PHE A 123 -7.16 -0.14 -20.11
C PHE A 123 -6.43 -0.88 -18.99
N LYS A 124 -5.85 -0.11 -18.07
CA LYS A 124 -5.19 -0.63 -16.88
C LYS A 124 -5.82 -0.01 -15.64
N ASP A 125 -6.12 -0.84 -14.66
CA ASP A 125 -6.64 -0.39 -13.38
C ASP A 125 -5.48 0.15 -12.52
N VAL A 126 -5.60 1.41 -12.10
CA VAL A 126 -4.64 2.09 -11.23
C VAL A 126 -5.37 2.53 -9.96
N GLY A 127 -4.92 2.02 -8.81
CA GLY A 127 -5.57 2.28 -7.53
C GLY A 127 -5.25 1.23 -6.49
N THR A 128 -6.18 0.98 -5.59
CA THR A 128 -5.99 0.09 -4.45
C THR A 128 -6.96 -1.09 -4.52
N SER A 129 -6.45 -2.31 -4.31
CA SER A 129 -7.23 -3.53 -4.20
C SER A 129 -6.83 -4.28 -2.92
N LEU A 130 -7.81 -4.81 -2.22
CA LEU A 130 -7.63 -5.60 -1.01
C LEU A 130 -8.50 -6.85 -1.08
N LYS A 131 -7.87 -8.02 -1.13
CA LYS A 131 -8.51 -9.30 -0.94
C LYS A 131 -8.16 -9.81 0.46
N VAL A 132 -9.17 -10.13 1.28
CA VAL A 132 -8.95 -10.49 2.68
C VAL A 132 -9.90 -11.60 3.13
N ARG A 133 -9.37 -12.52 3.93
CA ARG A 133 -10.11 -13.51 4.71
C ARG A 133 -9.72 -13.35 6.16
N ALA A 134 -10.71 -13.28 7.05
CA ALA A 134 -10.48 -13.16 8.48
C ALA A 134 -11.18 -14.28 9.23
N THR A 135 -10.54 -14.80 10.26
CA THR A 135 -11.10 -15.83 11.16
C THR A 135 -10.80 -15.44 12.60
N VAL A 136 -11.83 -15.36 13.41
CA VAL A 136 -11.71 -15.07 14.85
C VAL A 136 -11.18 -16.29 15.57
N LEU A 137 -10.10 -16.09 16.35
CA LEU A 137 -9.48 -17.15 17.14
C LEU A 137 -9.77 -16.94 18.64
N PRO A 138 -9.68 -18.02 19.46
CA PRO A 138 -9.69 -17.90 20.91
C PRO A 138 -8.58 -16.96 21.40
N GLY A 139 -8.77 -16.29 22.54
CA GLY A 139 -7.75 -15.40 23.10
C GLY A 139 -7.72 -14.01 22.51
N ASN A 140 -8.84 -13.52 21.97
CA ASN A 140 -8.97 -12.16 21.41
C ASN A 140 -7.99 -11.88 20.27
N GLN A 141 -7.84 -12.85 19.39
CA GLN A 141 -6.96 -12.80 18.22
C GLN A 141 -7.76 -13.02 16.95
N VAL A 142 -7.23 -12.50 15.83
CA VAL A 142 -7.80 -12.68 14.51
C VAL A 142 -6.71 -13.20 13.57
N ARG A 143 -6.97 -14.30 12.90
CA ARG A 143 -6.15 -14.76 11.77
C ARG A 143 -6.62 -14.02 10.53
N VAL A 144 -5.71 -13.30 9.91
CA VAL A 144 -5.99 -12.53 8.68
C VAL A 144 -5.07 -13.03 7.57
N ARG A 145 -5.67 -13.49 6.48
CA ARG A 145 -4.98 -13.75 5.22
C ARG A 145 -5.38 -12.68 4.24
N MET A 146 -4.42 -11.97 3.67
CA MET A 146 -4.70 -10.84 2.81
C MET A 146 -3.72 -10.71 1.66
N THR A 147 -4.22 -10.11 0.58
CA THR A 147 -3.42 -9.74 -0.60
C THR A 147 -3.78 -8.31 -0.98
N PRO A 148 -3.13 -7.31 -0.39
CA PRO A 148 -3.25 -5.92 -0.80
C PRO A 148 -2.43 -5.66 -2.06
N THR A 149 -2.96 -4.81 -2.94
CA THR A 149 -2.26 -4.28 -4.10
C THR A 149 -2.56 -2.79 -4.20
N ILE A 150 -1.52 -1.98 -4.30
CA ILE A 150 -1.61 -0.54 -4.49
C ILE A 150 -0.83 -0.17 -5.72
N SER A 151 -1.42 0.62 -6.61
CA SER A 151 -0.77 1.15 -7.78
C SER A 151 -1.04 2.63 -7.95
N TRP A 152 -0.06 3.37 -8.44
CA TRP A 152 -0.17 4.80 -8.74
C TRP A 152 0.74 5.15 -9.92
N PHE A 153 0.55 6.33 -10.47
CA PHE A 153 1.47 6.86 -11.48
C PHE A 153 2.76 7.35 -10.85
N ALA A 154 3.88 7.09 -11.48
CA ALA A 154 5.15 7.72 -11.13
C ALA A 154 5.06 9.24 -11.34
N ASP A 155 5.70 10.00 -10.44
CA ASP A 155 5.61 11.47 -10.45
C ASP A 155 6.33 12.14 -11.65
N ASP A 156 7.10 11.38 -12.41
CA ASP A 156 7.94 11.86 -13.51
C ASP A 156 7.22 12.09 -14.85
N ARG A 157 5.90 11.94 -14.87
CA ARG A 157 5.07 12.01 -16.08
C ARG A 157 5.46 10.99 -17.17
N SER A 158 6.23 9.98 -16.84
CA SER A 158 6.65 8.93 -17.77
C SER A 158 5.51 8.03 -18.25
N GLY A 159 4.35 8.09 -17.57
CA GLY A 159 3.25 7.15 -17.75
C GLY A 159 3.51 5.78 -17.13
N VAL A 160 4.62 5.63 -16.40
CA VAL A 160 4.94 4.40 -15.66
C VAL A 160 4.01 4.29 -14.44
N THR A 161 3.54 3.07 -14.21
CA THR A 161 2.75 2.74 -13.03
C THR A 161 3.61 1.97 -12.05
N GLU A 162 3.75 2.50 -10.85
CA GLU A 162 4.35 1.80 -9.72
C GLU A 162 3.31 0.90 -9.07
N VAL A 163 3.71 -0.31 -8.69
CA VAL A 163 2.83 -1.30 -8.06
C VAL A 163 3.50 -1.87 -6.83
N ASN A 164 2.82 -1.80 -5.70
CA ASN A 164 3.19 -2.50 -4.48
C ASN A 164 2.13 -3.55 -4.15
N ALA A 165 2.55 -4.79 -4.02
CA ALA A 165 1.71 -5.91 -3.67
C ALA A 165 2.36 -6.76 -2.58
N ALA A 166 1.54 -7.31 -1.70
CA ALA A 166 1.98 -8.24 -0.68
C ALA A 166 0.97 -9.39 -0.61
N SER A 167 1.41 -10.55 -0.14
CA SER A 167 0.53 -11.66 0.19
C SER A 167 1.03 -12.25 1.50
N THR A 168 0.16 -12.27 2.51
CA THR A 168 0.55 -12.70 3.84
C THR A 168 -0.61 -13.30 4.61
N GLU A 169 -0.26 -14.13 5.59
CA GLU A 169 -1.18 -14.64 6.60
C GLU A 169 -0.58 -14.40 7.99
N LEU A 170 -1.30 -13.68 8.83
CA LEU A 170 -0.86 -13.25 10.15
C LEU A 170 -1.93 -13.51 11.20
N ILE A 171 -1.49 -13.68 12.45
CA ILE A 171 -2.36 -13.67 13.62
C ILE A 171 -2.13 -12.35 14.33
N VAL A 172 -3.19 -11.55 14.42
CA VAL A 172 -3.15 -10.20 15.00
C VAL A 172 -4.00 -10.12 16.26
N PRO A 173 -3.57 -9.41 17.29
CA PRO A 173 -4.41 -9.10 18.43
C PRO A 173 -5.58 -8.20 17.99
N ASN A 174 -6.76 -8.44 18.53
CA ASN A 174 -7.95 -7.65 18.22
C ASN A 174 -7.72 -6.15 18.51
N GLY A 175 -7.98 -5.30 17.52
CA GLY A 175 -7.89 -3.85 17.59
C GLY A 175 -6.49 -3.25 17.67
N ARG A 176 -5.41 -4.05 17.60
CA ARG A 176 -4.04 -3.54 17.63
C ARG A 176 -3.40 -3.54 16.24
N PRO A 177 -2.77 -2.43 15.83
CA PRO A 177 -2.01 -2.39 14.59
C PRO A 177 -0.72 -3.20 14.70
N ILE A 178 -0.39 -3.93 13.64
CA ILE A 178 0.90 -4.62 13.52
C ILE A 178 1.54 -4.26 12.17
N VAL A 179 2.85 -4.19 12.16
CA VAL A 179 3.63 -4.02 10.92
C VAL A 179 3.72 -5.36 10.22
N MET A 180 3.27 -5.41 8.97
CA MET A 180 3.31 -6.61 8.14
C MET A 180 4.64 -6.75 7.41
N GLY A 181 5.23 -5.64 7.02
CA GLY A 181 6.44 -5.59 6.23
C GLY A 181 6.75 -4.19 5.76
N GLY A 182 7.88 -4.06 5.13
CA GLY A 182 8.34 -2.81 4.56
C GLY A 182 9.54 -3.05 3.66
N ALA A 183 9.91 -2.04 2.91
CA ALA A 183 11.09 -2.03 2.07
C ALA A 183 11.79 -0.68 2.21
N THR A 184 13.10 -0.71 2.18
CA THR A 184 13.92 0.49 2.19
C THR A 184 14.86 0.43 1.00
N ALA A 185 14.89 1.48 0.20
CA ALA A 185 15.83 1.65 -0.88
C ALA A 185 16.60 2.95 -0.68
N GLN A 186 17.90 2.91 -0.90
CA GLN A 186 18.76 4.09 -0.81
C GLN A 186 19.69 4.12 -2.02
N LEU A 187 19.80 5.29 -2.62
CA LEU A 187 20.72 5.55 -3.71
C LEU A 187 21.51 6.82 -3.38
N SER A 188 22.84 6.74 -3.51
CA SER A 188 23.72 7.90 -3.37
C SER A 188 24.59 8.04 -4.60
N GLU A 189 24.67 9.24 -5.14
CA GLU A 189 25.48 9.57 -6.30
C GLU A 189 26.35 10.78 -6.00
N LEU A 190 27.63 10.70 -6.34
CA LEU A 190 28.58 11.77 -6.19
C LEU A 190 29.21 12.07 -7.56
N THR A 191 28.90 13.25 -8.09
CA THR A 191 29.52 13.75 -9.34
C THR A 191 30.57 14.81 -9.00
N ARG A 192 31.81 14.58 -9.42
CA ARG A 192 32.92 15.53 -9.27
C ARG A 192 33.18 16.22 -10.59
N GLN A 193 33.29 17.54 -10.54
CA GLN A 193 33.65 18.39 -11.67
C GLN A 193 34.91 19.18 -11.35
N ILE A 194 35.57 19.73 -12.37
CA ILE A 194 36.85 20.48 -12.21
C ILE A 194 36.69 21.66 -11.23
N LEU A 195 35.54 22.32 -11.20
CA LEU A 195 35.26 23.50 -10.38
C LEU A 195 34.10 23.28 -9.39
N GLY A 196 33.89 22.06 -8.94
CA GLY A 196 32.84 21.79 -7.99
C GLY A 196 32.51 20.34 -7.79
N PHE A 197 31.51 20.08 -6.97
CA PHE A 197 30.93 18.74 -6.78
C PHE A 197 29.41 18.85 -6.63
N ALA A 198 28.73 17.78 -6.97
CA ALA A 198 27.33 17.58 -6.67
C ALA A 198 27.15 16.20 -6.03
N ALA A 199 26.50 16.18 -4.89
CA ALA A 199 26.10 14.97 -4.21
C ALA A 199 24.57 14.90 -4.19
N SER A 200 24.01 13.80 -4.58
CA SER A 200 22.58 13.52 -4.46
C SER A 200 22.38 12.23 -3.67
N GLN A 201 21.40 12.25 -2.79
CA GLN A 201 20.98 11.09 -2.03
C GLN A 201 19.47 10.98 -2.12
N SER A 202 19.00 9.81 -2.51
CA SER A 202 17.59 9.49 -2.50
C SER A 202 17.34 8.27 -1.64
N GLY A 203 16.28 8.30 -0.86
CA GLY A 203 15.83 7.20 -0.03
C GLY A 203 14.32 7.03 -0.16
N SER A 204 13.87 5.80 -0.25
CA SER A 204 12.45 5.44 -0.20
C SER A 204 12.25 4.41 0.90
N GLU A 205 11.30 4.69 1.77
CA GLU A 205 10.88 3.79 2.84
C GLU A 205 9.39 3.49 2.67
N THR A 206 9.09 2.22 2.63
CA THR A 206 7.73 1.69 2.53
C THR A 206 7.39 0.93 3.79
N LEU A 207 6.23 1.20 4.39
CA LEU A 207 5.72 0.52 5.56
C LEU A 207 4.28 0.08 5.32
N MET A 208 3.97 -1.17 5.65
CA MET A 208 2.64 -1.77 5.56
C MET A 208 2.15 -2.15 6.95
N THR A 209 0.98 -1.65 7.34
CA THR A 209 0.40 -1.88 8.66
C THR A 209 -1.00 -2.50 8.52
N LEU A 210 -1.30 -3.45 9.37
CA LEU A 210 -2.58 -4.15 9.44
C LEU A 210 -3.21 -3.97 10.81
N THR A 211 -4.51 -3.66 10.83
CA THR A 211 -5.35 -3.68 12.03
C THR A 211 -6.59 -4.51 11.75
N ALA A 212 -6.89 -5.47 12.61
CA ALA A 212 -8.12 -6.25 12.55
C ALA A 212 -8.92 -6.06 13.84
N THR A 213 -10.18 -5.68 13.72
CA THR A 213 -11.07 -5.43 14.87
C THR A 213 -12.34 -6.25 14.71
N VAL A 214 -12.66 -7.05 15.70
CA VAL A 214 -13.92 -7.79 15.78
C VAL A 214 -15.04 -6.82 16.13
N LEU A 215 -16.09 -6.82 15.32
CA LEU A 215 -17.30 -6.06 15.53
C LEU A 215 -18.31 -6.96 16.25
N GLU A 216 -18.86 -6.48 17.34
CA GLU A 216 -19.91 -7.15 18.12
C GLU A 216 -21.31 -6.76 17.62
#